data_63fe3b65c57b2dd37aa6465d6a7f67dc
#
_entry.id   63fe3b65c57b2dd37aa6465d6a7f67dc
#
_cell.length_a   1.000
_cell.length_b   1.000
_cell.length_c   1.000
_cell.angle_alpha   90.00
_cell.angle_beta   90.00
_cell.angle_gamma   90.00
#
_symmetry.space_group_name_H-M   'P 1'
#
loop_
_entity.id
_entity.type
_entity.pdbx_description
1 polymer ?
#
loop_
_entity_poly.entity_id
_entity_poly.type
_entity_poly.pdbx_seq_one_letter_code
_entity_poly.pdbx_strand_id
1 'polypeptide(L)'
;MHFIKVKGILSASNGMNLYRGCSHGCIYCDSRSKCYHMEHDFEDIEIKGNAIELLENSLKRKRKKCMLSTGSMTDPYIPLESKIGNVRKALTLANKYGFGFTLITKSDRVLRDLDLLKSINDKTKCVVQMTLTTYDEDLCKKIEPNVSTTKERFEALKKLNEAGIPTIVWLCPILPFINDTEENIRGILEYCIEAKVYGVICFGMGLTLREGNREYFYSQLDRLFPHMKEKYICTYGMQYQLSSPKHNGLMKLFHQICEDSGIMHDNS
;
A
#
# COMPACT_ATOMS: atom_id res chain seq x y z
N MET A 1 -13.49 8.76 -14.41
CA MET A 1 -12.14 9.35 -14.38
C MET A 1 -12.13 10.67 -15.12
N HIS A 2 -11.36 11.63 -14.63
CA HIS A 2 -11.23 12.95 -15.25
C HIS A 2 -9.85 13.54 -15.00
N PHE A 3 -9.45 14.51 -15.82
CA PHE A 3 -8.17 15.20 -15.69
C PHE A 3 -8.33 16.48 -14.87
N ILE A 4 -7.37 16.72 -13.97
CA ILE A 4 -7.27 17.96 -13.21
C ILE A 4 -5.90 18.60 -13.40
N LYS A 5 -5.79 19.90 -13.15
CA LYS A 5 -4.53 20.61 -13.02
C LYS A 5 -4.27 20.93 -11.55
N VAL A 6 -3.05 20.66 -11.08
CA VAL A 6 -2.64 20.92 -9.71
C VAL A 6 -1.54 21.99 -9.65
N LYS A 7 -1.38 22.67 -8.52
CA LYS A 7 -0.37 23.73 -8.32
C LYS A 7 1.01 23.16 -7.93
N GLY A 8 1.05 21.95 -7.39
CA GLY A 8 2.27 21.28 -6.94
C GLY A 8 2.08 19.77 -6.93
N ILE A 9 3.18 19.02 -6.94
CA ILE A 9 3.13 17.56 -6.94
C ILE A 9 3.86 16.93 -5.75
N LEU A 10 4.95 17.53 -5.29
CA LEU A 10 5.72 17.03 -4.16
C LEU A 10 5.26 17.66 -2.85
N SER A 11 5.04 16.85 -1.84
CA SER A 11 4.88 17.28 -0.44
C SER A 11 6.22 17.75 0.15
N ALA A 12 6.18 18.33 1.36
CA ALA A 12 7.38 18.70 2.11
C ALA A 12 8.32 17.50 2.36
N SER A 13 7.74 16.28 2.53
CA SER A 13 8.48 15.03 2.72
C SER A 13 8.80 14.30 1.40
N ASN A 14 8.68 14.97 0.27
CA ASN A 14 8.94 14.44 -1.07
C ASN A 14 8.00 13.30 -1.53
N GLY A 15 6.86 13.16 -0.88
CA GLY A 15 5.78 12.28 -1.31
C GLY A 15 5.00 12.89 -2.46
N MET A 16 4.49 12.06 -3.36
CA MET A 16 3.60 12.46 -4.44
C MET A 16 2.45 11.47 -4.60
N ASN A 17 1.31 11.95 -5.07
CA ASN A 17 0.22 11.13 -5.57
C ASN A 17 -0.11 11.60 -6.98
N LEU A 18 0.16 10.77 -7.97
CA LEU A 18 -0.05 11.06 -9.40
C LEU A 18 -1.54 11.02 -9.78
N TYR A 19 -2.30 10.31 -8.95
CA TYR A 19 -3.75 10.13 -9.03
C TYR A 19 -4.38 10.51 -7.71
N ARG A 20 -5.71 10.65 -7.69
CA ARG A 20 -6.54 10.75 -6.49
C ARG A 20 -7.77 9.88 -6.68
N GLY A 21 -8.20 9.17 -5.62
CA GLY A 21 -9.14 8.06 -5.73
C GLY A 21 -8.44 6.77 -6.11
N CYS A 22 -9.13 5.63 -6.00
CA CYS A 22 -8.55 4.32 -6.25
C CYS A 22 -9.64 3.32 -6.67
N SER A 23 -9.37 2.54 -7.70
CA SER A 23 -10.30 1.51 -8.20
C SER A 23 -10.04 0.11 -7.64
N HIS A 24 -9.11 -0.05 -6.71
CA HIS A 24 -8.80 -1.35 -6.09
C HIS A 24 -9.94 -1.90 -5.21
N GLY A 25 -10.80 -1.04 -4.67
CA GLY A 25 -12.01 -1.45 -3.96
C GLY A 25 -11.76 -2.07 -2.58
N CYS A 26 -10.57 -1.91 -1.97
CA CYS A 26 -10.28 -2.42 -0.64
C CYS A 26 -11.36 -1.95 0.36
N ILE A 27 -12.00 -2.88 1.05
CA ILE A 27 -13.15 -2.56 1.92
C ILE A 27 -12.79 -1.69 3.12
N TYR A 28 -11.54 -1.73 3.54
CA TYR A 28 -10.99 -1.05 4.73
C TYR A 28 -10.22 0.25 4.40
N CYS A 29 -10.29 0.74 3.17
CA CYS A 29 -9.41 1.82 2.69
C CYS A 29 -9.62 3.13 3.45
N ASP A 30 -8.61 3.57 4.22
CA ASP A 30 -8.66 4.83 4.98
C ASP A 30 -8.71 6.07 4.07
N SER A 31 -8.20 5.99 2.84
CA SER A 31 -8.22 7.09 1.87
C SER A 31 -9.63 7.53 1.44
N ARG A 32 -10.67 6.74 1.81
CA ARG A 32 -12.10 7.10 1.64
C ARG A 32 -12.62 8.05 2.73
N SER A 33 -11.81 8.32 3.74
CA SER A 33 -12.22 9.16 4.87
C SER A 33 -12.54 10.58 4.41
N LYS A 34 -13.59 11.17 4.96
CA LYS A 34 -14.04 12.53 4.65
C LYS A 34 -12.98 13.61 4.95
N CYS A 35 -12.07 13.33 5.88
CA CYS A 35 -10.96 14.25 6.20
C CYS A 35 -10.00 14.51 5.02
N TYR A 36 -10.07 13.70 3.98
CA TYR A 36 -9.29 13.93 2.75
C TYR A 36 -10.05 14.79 1.71
N HIS A 37 -11.26 15.27 2.03
CA HIS A 37 -12.03 16.23 1.23
C HIS A 37 -12.21 15.82 -0.24
N MET A 38 -12.59 14.56 -0.47
CA MET A 38 -12.96 14.10 -1.80
C MET A 38 -14.44 14.43 -2.05
N GLU A 39 -14.70 15.21 -3.09
CA GLU A 39 -16.04 15.77 -3.37
C GLU A 39 -16.84 14.94 -4.39
N HIS A 40 -16.25 13.84 -4.87
CA HIS A 40 -16.85 12.92 -5.84
C HIS A 40 -16.59 11.47 -5.42
N ASP A 41 -17.14 10.53 -6.17
CA ASP A 41 -16.98 9.11 -5.92
C ASP A 41 -15.51 8.71 -5.90
N PHE A 42 -15.11 7.90 -4.92
CA PHE A 42 -13.72 7.50 -4.71
C PHE A 42 -13.16 6.71 -5.89
N GLU A 43 -14.00 6.04 -6.65
CA GLU A 43 -13.69 5.29 -7.86
C GLU A 43 -13.60 6.17 -9.12
N ASP A 44 -14.07 7.40 -9.07
CA ASP A 44 -13.88 8.38 -10.14
C ASP A 44 -12.49 9.01 -10.05
N ILE A 45 -11.52 8.39 -10.70
CA ILE A 45 -10.09 8.71 -10.55
C ILE A 45 -9.76 10.08 -11.14
N GLU A 46 -9.24 10.99 -10.31
CA GLU A 46 -8.59 12.22 -10.77
C GLU A 46 -7.18 11.91 -11.31
N ILE A 47 -6.91 12.30 -12.54
CA ILE A 47 -5.61 12.22 -13.18
C ILE A 47 -4.98 13.61 -13.14
N LYS A 48 -3.85 13.76 -12.45
CA LYS A 48 -3.13 15.03 -12.42
C LYS A 48 -2.37 15.25 -13.71
N GLY A 49 -3.03 15.87 -14.70
CA GLY A 49 -2.53 15.98 -16.07
C GLY A 49 -1.19 16.71 -16.24
N ASN A 50 -0.87 17.64 -15.32
CA ASN A 50 0.38 18.39 -15.33
C ASN A 50 1.41 17.86 -14.28
N ALA A 51 1.18 16.67 -13.69
CA ALA A 51 2.02 16.14 -12.63
C ALA A 51 3.48 15.93 -13.05
N ILE A 52 3.71 15.42 -14.24
CA ILE A 52 5.05 15.08 -14.74
C ILE A 52 5.87 16.33 -15.03
N GLU A 53 5.26 17.37 -15.61
CA GLU A 53 5.90 18.67 -15.81
C GLU A 53 6.29 19.31 -14.47
N LEU A 54 5.36 19.34 -13.51
CA LEU A 54 5.61 19.88 -12.17
C LEU A 54 6.70 19.08 -11.44
N LEU A 55 6.73 17.77 -11.60
CA LEU A 55 7.76 16.91 -11.03
C LEU A 55 9.13 17.27 -11.63
N GLU A 56 9.25 17.31 -12.96
CA GLU A 56 10.52 17.65 -13.61
C GLU A 56 11.04 19.00 -13.18
N ASN A 57 10.17 20.04 -13.15
CA ASN A 57 10.52 21.37 -12.69
C ASN A 57 10.97 21.39 -11.22
N SER A 58 10.34 20.57 -10.36
CA SER A 58 10.72 20.44 -8.96
C SER A 58 12.09 19.77 -8.81
N LEU A 59 12.35 18.68 -9.55
CA LEU A 59 13.61 17.94 -9.49
C LEU A 59 14.80 18.77 -10.00
N LYS A 60 14.61 19.58 -11.06
CA LYS A 60 15.63 20.52 -11.58
C LYS A 60 16.08 21.54 -10.53
N ARG A 61 15.15 22.02 -9.68
CA ARG A 61 15.41 23.04 -8.65
C ARG A 61 15.98 22.46 -7.36
N LYS A 62 15.82 21.17 -7.09
CA LYS A 62 16.29 20.53 -5.84
C LYS A 62 17.82 20.44 -5.80
N ARG A 63 18.42 21.13 -4.81
CA ARG A 63 19.87 21.12 -4.59
C ARG A 63 20.37 19.82 -3.95
N LYS A 64 19.55 19.21 -3.05
CA LYS A 64 19.90 17.96 -2.36
C LYS A 64 19.07 16.81 -2.93
N LYS A 65 19.74 15.70 -3.22
CA LYS A 65 19.06 14.46 -3.62
C LYS A 65 18.37 13.84 -2.41
N CYS A 66 17.25 13.18 -2.65
CA CYS A 66 16.41 12.57 -1.62
C CYS A 66 15.67 11.36 -2.20
N MET A 67 15.01 10.60 -1.32
CA MET A 67 14.02 9.64 -1.73
C MET A 67 12.73 10.35 -2.13
N LEU A 68 12.20 10.02 -3.29
CA LEU A 68 10.82 10.35 -3.70
C LEU A 68 9.91 9.21 -3.29
N SER A 69 8.68 9.49 -2.89
CA SER A 69 7.74 8.45 -2.48
C SER A 69 6.38 8.59 -3.16
N THR A 70 5.70 7.45 -3.40
CA THR A 70 4.31 7.42 -3.91
C THR A 70 3.55 6.21 -3.37
N GLY A 71 2.22 6.27 -3.43
CA GLY A 71 1.36 5.15 -3.06
C GLY A 71 0.66 5.27 -1.71
N SER A 72 0.89 6.35 -0.95
CA SER A 72 0.30 6.51 0.38
C SER A 72 -1.22 6.74 0.37
N MET A 73 -1.77 7.40 -0.65
CA MET A 73 -3.20 7.74 -0.74
C MET A 73 -3.90 7.01 -1.89
N THR A 74 -3.22 6.83 -2.99
CA THR A 74 -3.70 6.11 -4.18
C THR A 74 -2.62 5.15 -4.59
N ASP A 75 -3.00 3.90 -4.86
CA ASP A 75 -2.05 2.93 -5.41
C ASP A 75 -1.50 3.44 -6.75
N PRO A 76 -0.17 3.51 -6.95
CA PRO A 76 0.42 4.00 -8.19
C PRO A 76 0.14 3.08 -9.38
N TYR A 77 -0.12 1.79 -9.15
CA TYR A 77 -0.37 0.79 -10.19
C TYR A 77 -1.83 0.35 -10.29
N ILE A 78 -2.77 1.30 -10.08
CA ILE A 78 -4.18 1.06 -10.45
C ILE A 78 -4.28 0.67 -11.93
N PRO A 79 -5.32 -0.06 -12.37
CA PRO A 79 -5.47 -0.51 -13.76
C PRO A 79 -5.31 0.62 -14.79
N LEU A 80 -5.74 1.83 -14.44
CA LEU A 80 -5.65 3.02 -15.30
C LEU A 80 -4.20 3.40 -15.64
N GLU A 81 -3.24 3.14 -14.74
CA GLU A 81 -1.81 3.46 -14.94
C GLU A 81 -1.24 2.74 -16.17
N SER A 82 -1.75 1.56 -16.53
CA SER A 82 -1.31 0.86 -17.74
C SER A 82 -1.54 1.67 -19.04
N LYS A 83 -2.53 2.56 -19.03
CA LYS A 83 -2.89 3.43 -20.17
C LYS A 83 -2.23 4.81 -20.08
N ILE A 84 -2.12 5.38 -18.89
CA ILE A 84 -1.64 6.76 -18.66
C ILE A 84 -0.10 6.81 -18.56
N GLY A 85 0.52 5.85 -17.86
CA GLY A 85 1.97 5.72 -17.76
C GLY A 85 2.65 6.81 -16.92
N ASN A 86 1.94 7.45 -16.00
CA ASN A 86 2.51 8.53 -15.18
C ASN A 86 3.54 8.03 -14.18
N VAL A 87 3.39 6.83 -13.62
CA VAL A 87 4.38 6.24 -12.73
C VAL A 87 5.68 5.97 -13.46
N ARG A 88 5.61 5.35 -14.66
CA ARG A 88 6.80 5.12 -15.49
C ARG A 88 7.51 6.42 -15.86
N LYS A 89 6.77 7.47 -16.21
CA LYS A 89 7.33 8.81 -16.48
C LYS A 89 8.01 9.39 -15.23
N ALA A 90 7.41 9.26 -14.04
CA ALA A 90 7.98 9.72 -12.79
C ALA A 90 9.27 8.97 -12.44
N LEU A 91 9.31 7.64 -12.60
CA LEU A 91 10.51 6.83 -12.44
C LEU A 91 11.61 7.24 -13.43
N THR A 92 11.25 7.51 -14.70
CA THR A 92 12.21 8.00 -15.71
C THR A 92 12.85 9.32 -15.27
N LEU A 93 12.06 10.25 -14.73
CA LEU A 93 12.59 11.52 -14.21
C LEU A 93 13.47 11.31 -12.97
N ALA A 94 13.06 10.46 -12.04
CA ALA A 94 13.87 10.13 -10.87
C ALA A 94 15.24 9.55 -11.27
N ASN A 95 15.25 8.60 -12.20
CA ASN A 95 16.47 8.01 -12.76
C ASN A 95 17.34 9.04 -13.48
N LYS A 96 16.73 9.89 -14.33
CA LYS A 96 17.44 10.95 -15.09
C LYS A 96 18.13 11.95 -14.17
N TYR A 97 17.46 12.36 -13.11
CA TYR A 97 17.95 13.38 -12.19
C TYR A 97 18.70 12.83 -10.96
N GLY A 98 18.88 11.50 -10.85
CA GLY A 98 19.61 10.86 -9.76
C GLY A 98 18.94 11.01 -8.40
N PHE A 99 17.64 10.79 -8.33
CA PHE A 99 16.86 10.71 -7.08
C PHE A 99 16.56 9.27 -6.74
N GLY A 100 16.56 8.94 -5.45
CA GLY A 100 16.05 7.65 -4.98
C GLY A 100 14.53 7.59 -5.11
N PHE A 101 13.96 6.38 -5.09
CA PHE A 101 12.53 6.19 -5.24
C PHE A 101 12.00 5.09 -4.32
N THR A 102 10.89 5.34 -3.68
CA THR A 102 10.13 4.31 -2.99
C THR A 102 8.65 4.40 -3.36
N LEU A 103 8.02 3.26 -3.44
CA LEU A 103 6.59 3.18 -3.72
C LEU A 103 5.94 2.08 -2.89
N ILE A 104 4.66 2.26 -2.60
CA ILE A 104 3.82 1.22 -1.98
C ILE A 104 2.69 0.85 -2.92
N THR A 105 2.46 -0.44 -3.11
CA THR A 105 1.43 -0.95 -4.02
C THR A 105 0.85 -2.28 -3.55
N LYS A 106 -0.33 -2.62 -4.06
CA LYS A 106 -0.97 -3.93 -3.98
C LYS A 106 -1.04 -4.63 -5.35
N SER A 107 -0.24 -4.17 -6.31
CA SER A 107 -0.30 -4.64 -7.69
C SER A 107 1.03 -5.22 -8.16
N ASP A 108 1.00 -6.41 -8.73
CA ASP A 108 2.13 -7.04 -9.44
C ASP A 108 2.53 -6.29 -10.72
N ARG A 109 1.69 -5.34 -11.19
CA ARG A 109 2.02 -4.45 -12.33
C ARG A 109 3.26 -3.61 -12.11
N VAL A 110 3.75 -3.50 -10.87
CA VAL A 110 5.05 -2.87 -10.57
C VAL A 110 6.19 -3.50 -11.36
N LEU A 111 6.09 -4.78 -11.71
CA LEU A 111 7.07 -5.51 -12.52
C LEU A 111 7.19 -4.97 -13.95
N ARG A 112 6.18 -4.25 -14.47
CA ARG A 112 6.28 -3.54 -15.75
C ARG A 112 7.48 -2.58 -15.80
N ASP A 113 7.80 -1.98 -14.67
CA ASP A 113 8.80 -0.93 -14.56
C ASP A 113 10.11 -1.41 -13.89
N LEU A 114 10.33 -2.74 -13.84
CA LEU A 114 11.47 -3.38 -13.20
C LEU A 114 12.81 -2.84 -13.72
N ASP A 115 12.91 -2.55 -15.02
CA ASP A 115 14.06 -1.96 -15.68
C ASP A 115 14.46 -0.60 -15.04
N LEU A 116 13.49 0.27 -14.84
CA LEU A 116 13.72 1.59 -14.22
C LEU A 116 14.00 1.48 -12.72
N LEU A 117 13.27 0.62 -12.00
CA LEU A 117 13.47 0.40 -10.57
C LEU A 117 14.88 -0.10 -10.31
N LYS A 118 15.37 -1.06 -11.10
CA LYS A 118 16.74 -1.55 -11.03
C LYS A 118 17.75 -0.45 -11.35
N SER A 119 17.56 0.30 -12.45
CA SER A 119 18.44 1.40 -12.81
C SER A 119 18.53 2.49 -11.75
N ILE A 120 17.42 2.80 -11.06
CA ILE A 120 17.43 3.74 -9.93
C ILE A 120 18.19 3.14 -8.75
N ASN A 121 17.96 1.84 -8.45
CA ASN A 121 18.62 1.18 -7.33
C ASN A 121 20.14 1.11 -7.51
N ASP A 122 20.61 0.85 -8.73
CA ASP A 122 22.04 0.80 -9.08
C ASP A 122 22.72 2.17 -8.92
N LYS A 123 22.01 3.27 -9.19
CA LYS A 123 22.56 4.64 -9.13
C LYS A 123 22.43 5.31 -7.76
N THR A 124 21.35 5.03 -7.06
CA THR A 124 20.99 5.70 -5.81
C THR A 124 20.40 4.70 -4.81
N LYS A 125 19.11 4.65 -4.69
CA LYS A 125 18.36 3.69 -3.85
C LYS A 125 16.94 3.55 -4.37
N CYS A 126 16.46 2.32 -4.47
CA CYS A 126 15.06 2.01 -4.75
C CYS A 126 14.52 1.04 -3.70
N VAL A 127 13.31 1.27 -3.22
CA VAL A 127 12.63 0.35 -2.30
C VAL A 127 11.19 0.18 -2.79
N VAL A 128 10.79 -1.06 -3.03
CA VAL A 128 9.41 -1.38 -3.35
C VAL A 128 8.73 -1.95 -2.12
N GLN A 129 7.59 -1.37 -1.78
CA GLN A 129 6.79 -1.77 -0.63
C GLN A 129 5.48 -2.40 -1.12
N MET A 130 5.11 -3.55 -0.58
CA MET A 130 3.86 -4.21 -0.93
C MET A 130 3.04 -4.51 0.33
N THR A 131 1.74 -4.26 0.24
CA THR A 131 0.83 -4.63 1.34
C THR A 131 0.40 -6.08 1.19
N LEU A 132 0.55 -6.86 2.23
CA LEU A 132 -0.02 -8.20 2.38
C LEU A 132 -0.85 -8.22 3.67
N THR A 133 -2.17 -8.42 3.57
CA THR A 133 -3.08 -8.40 4.72
C THR A 133 -3.66 -9.76 5.03
N THR A 134 -3.75 -10.62 4.02
CA THR A 134 -4.38 -11.92 4.19
C THR A 134 -3.68 -13.00 3.34
N TYR A 135 -3.47 -14.16 3.94
CA TYR A 135 -2.84 -15.32 3.30
C TYR A 135 -3.84 -16.07 2.41
N ASP A 136 -5.09 -16.17 2.86
CA ASP A 136 -6.15 -16.84 2.13
C ASP A 136 -6.55 -16.06 0.87
N GLU A 137 -6.44 -16.70 -0.29
CA GLU A 137 -6.68 -16.10 -1.61
C GLU A 137 -8.15 -15.72 -1.84
N ASP A 138 -9.10 -16.51 -1.31
CA ASP A 138 -10.52 -16.22 -1.48
C ASP A 138 -10.96 -15.07 -0.57
N LEU A 139 -10.42 -15.02 0.64
CA LEU A 139 -10.60 -13.88 1.52
C LEU A 139 -9.93 -12.62 0.93
N CYS A 140 -8.75 -12.75 0.34
CA CYS A 140 -8.08 -11.66 -0.36
C CYS A 140 -9.00 -11.04 -1.42
N LYS A 141 -9.58 -11.84 -2.30
CA LYS A 141 -10.52 -11.38 -3.34
C LYS A 141 -11.79 -10.73 -2.77
N LYS A 142 -12.23 -11.13 -1.56
CA LYS A 142 -13.38 -10.51 -0.89
C LYS A 142 -13.06 -9.12 -0.34
N ILE A 143 -11.92 -8.97 0.35
CA ILE A 143 -11.59 -7.72 1.04
C ILE A 143 -10.78 -6.73 0.18
N GLU A 144 -10.16 -7.22 -0.91
CA GLU A 144 -9.34 -6.46 -1.86
C GLU A 144 -9.68 -6.88 -3.30
N PRO A 145 -10.91 -6.61 -3.80
CA PRO A 145 -11.46 -7.28 -4.99
C PRO A 145 -10.74 -7.02 -6.32
N ASN A 146 -10.06 -5.87 -6.48
CA ASN A 146 -9.45 -5.46 -7.76
C ASN A 146 -7.93 -5.26 -7.64
N VAL A 147 -7.29 -5.91 -6.70
CA VAL A 147 -5.82 -5.94 -6.57
C VAL A 147 -5.27 -7.27 -7.08
N SER A 148 -3.97 -7.36 -7.22
CA SER A 148 -3.31 -8.66 -7.39
C SER A 148 -3.49 -9.50 -6.13
N THR A 149 -3.70 -10.81 -6.28
CA THR A 149 -3.88 -11.71 -5.13
C THR A 149 -2.61 -11.75 -4.25
N THR A 150 -2.72 -12.27 -3.05
CA THR A 150 -1.56 -12.37 -2.15
C THR A 150 -0.44 -13.19 -2.77
N LYS A 151 -0.77 -14.28 -3.47
CA LYS A 151 0.21 -15.10 -4.19
C LYS A 151 0.88 -14.35 -5.35
N GLU A 152 0.12 -13.61 -6.14
CA GLU A 152 0.69 -12.77 -7.22
C GLU A 152 1.63 -11.69 -6.67
N ARG A 153 1.27 -11.08 -5.55
CA ARG A 153 2.13 -10.11 -4.84
C ARG A 153 3.39 -10.77 -4.28
N PHE A 154 3.28 -11.98 -3.72
CA PHE A 154 4.43 -12.77 -3.27
C PHE A 154 5.39 -13.08 -4.44
N GLU A 155 4.88 -13.54 -5.58
CA GLU A 155 5.71 -13.78 -6.76
C GLU A 155 6.37 -12.49 -7.27
N ALA A 156 5.69 -11.35 -7.16
CA ALA A 156 6.27 -10.05 -7.48
C ALA A 156 7.42 -9.68 -6.54
N LEU A 157 7.29 -9.92 -5.23
CA LEU A 157 8.35 -9.71 -4.23
C LEU A 157 9.58 -10.57 -4.55
N LYS A 158 9.42 -11.82 -4.94
CA LYS A 158 10.53 -12.71 -5.36
C LYS A 158 11.29 -12.13 -6.55
N LYS A 159 10.57 -11.75 -7.61
CA LYS A 159 11.18 -11.15 -8.81
C LYS A 159 11.89 -9.83 -8.53
N LEU A 160 11.36 -9.02 -7.63
CA LEU A 160 12.02 -7.78 -7.20
C LEU A 160 13.31 -8.08 -6.44
N ASN A 161 13.29 -9.07 -5.53
CA ASN A 161 14.49 -9.51 -4.81
C ASN A 161 15.54 -10.10 -5.76
N GLU A 162 15.15 -10.95 -6.71
CA GLU A 162 16.02 -11.50 -7.75
C GLU A 162 16.69 -10.39 -8.60
N ALA A 163 16.00 -9.27 -8.80
CA ALA A 163 16.55 -8.09 -9.47
C ALA A 163 17.43 -7.22 -8.56
N GLY A 164 17.65 -7.60 -7.30
CA GLY A 164 18.44 -6.88 -6.31
C GLY A 164 17.75 -5.65 -5.73
N ILE A 165 16.42 -5.55 -5.84
CA ILE A 165 15.65 -4.42 -5.32
C ILE A 165 15.17 -4.77 -3.92
N PRO A 166 15.56 -4.01 -2.88
CA PRO A 166 15.02 -4.18 -1.53
C PRO A 166 13.50 -4.04 -1.48
N THR A 167 12.85 -4.98 -0.79
CA THR A 167 11.39 -4.99 -0.64
C THR A 167 10.98 -4.91 0.82
N ILE A 168 9.86 -4.25 1.10
CA ILE A 168 9.24 -4.16 2.42
C ILE A 168 7.79 -4.61 2.30
N VAL A 169 7.33 -5.40 3.26
CA VAL A 169 5.91 -5.78 3.34
C VAL A 169 5.21 -4.96 4.41
N TRP A 170 4.03 -4.42 4.08
CA TRP A 170 3.11 -3.81 5.03
C TRP A 170 2.08 -4.86 5.45
N LEU A 171 2.24 -5.39 6.67
CA LEU A 171 1.30 -6.31 7.31
C LEU A 171 0.23 -5.49 8.04
N CYS A 172 -0.53 -4.69 7.31
CA CYS A 172 -1.60 -3.86 7.84
C CYS A 172 -2.59 -3.40 6.74
N PRO A 173 -3.88 -3.24 7.08
CA PRO A 173 -4.48 -3.55 8.37
C PRO A 173 -4.77 -5.05 8.54
N ILE A 174 -4.84 -5.50 9.78
CA ILE A 174 -5.39 -6.80 10.15
C ILE A 174 -6.81 -6.57 10.71
N LEU A 175 -7.79 -7.18 10.06
CA LEU A 175 -9.21 -6.96 10.36
C LEU A 175 -9.64 -7.86 11.51
N PRO A 176 -10.03 -7.32 12.68
CA PRO A 176 -10.53 -8.11 13.80
C PRO A 176 -11.65 -9.06 13.38
N PHE A 177 -11.64 -10.28 13.89
CA PHE A 177 -12.62 -11.34 13.61
C PHE A 177 -12.66 -11.87 12.17
N ILE A 178 -11.84 -11.33 11.24
CA ILE A 178 -11.85 -11.70 9.82
C ILE A 178 -10.54 -12.40 9.45
N ASN A 179 -9.40 -11.71 9.57
CA ASN A 179 -8.09 -12.28 9.25
C ASN A 179 -7.08 -12.16 10.42
N ASP A 180 -7.54 -11.87 11.62
CA ASP A 180 -6.75 -11.82 12.85
C ASP A 180 -6.52 -13.24 13.43
N THR A 181 -5.87 -14.11 12.66
CA THR A 181 -5.59 -15.51 13.00
C THR A 181 -4.08 -15.77 12.96
N GLU A 182 -3.61 -16.74 13.76
CA GLU A 182 -2.21 -17.18 13.72
C GLU A 182 -1.84 -17.72 12.35
N GLU A 183 -2.73 -18.47 11.71
CA GLU A 183 -2.55 -19.04 10.38
C GLU A 183 -2.27 -17.91 9.35
N ASN A 184 -3.07 -16.84 9.38
CA ASN A 184 -2.87 -15.71 8.49
C ASN A 184 -1.51 -15.04 8.69
N ILE A 185 -1.12 -14.79 9.96
CA ILE A 185 0.16 -14.14 10.26
C ILE A 185 1.33 -15.03 9.85
N ARG A 186 1.28 -16.34 10.17
CA ARG A 186 2.33 -17.31 9.78
C ARG A 186 2.45 -17.41 8.28
N GLY A 187 1.36 -17.61 7.55
CA GLY A 187 1.39 -17.76 6.10
C GLY A 187 1.95 -16.53 5.37
N ILE A 188 1.59 -15.31 5.82
CA ILE A 188 2.15 -14.09 5.24
C ILE A 188 3.65 -13.97 5.56
N LEU A 189 4.07 -14.28 6.79
CA LEU A 189 5.49 -14.22 7.17
C LEU A 189 6.33 -15.30 6.48
N GLU A 190 5.78 -16.49 6.22
CA GLU A 190 6.43 -17.51 5.38
C GLU A 190 6.69 -16.99 3.97
N TYR A 191 5.74 -16.28 3.36
CA TYR A 191 5.97 -15.61 2.09
C TYR A 191 7.05 -14.52 2.18
N CYS A 192 7.09 -13.76 3.27
CA CYS A 192 8.13 -12.76 3.50
C CYS A 192 9.53 -13.39 3.59
N ILE A 193 9.65 -14.50 4.31
CA ILE A 193 10.89 -15.27 4.48
C ILE A 193 11.36 -15.82 3.12
N GLU A 194 10.46 -16.51 2.39
CA GLU A 194 10.79 -17.11 1.09
C GLU A 194 11.16 -16.05 0.05
N ALA A 195 10.44 -14.93 0.01
CA ALA A 195 10.76 -13.81 -0.88
C ALA A 195 11.97 -12.99 -0.42
N LYS A 196 12.56 -13.30 0.73
CA LYS A 196 13.73 -12.61 1.32
C LYS A 196 13.49 -11.10 1.41
N VAL A 197 12.32 -10.69 1.92
CA VAL A 197 12.03 -9.27 2.09
C VAL A 197 12.99 -8.64 3.09
N TYR A 198 13.35 -7.39 2.88
CA TYR A 198 14.24 -6.64 3.77
C TYR A 198 13.60 -6.39 5.13
N GLY A 199 12.29 -6.13 5.16
CA GLY A 199 11.58 -5.87 6.40
C GLY A 199 10.07 -5.98 6.28
N VAL A 200 9.41 -6.04 7.43
CA VAL A 200 7.96 -6.03 7.56
C VAL A 200 7.53 -4.91 8.50
N ILE A 201 6.63 -4.06 8.03
CA ILE A 201 6.02 -2.98 8.82
C ILE A 201 4.66 -3.46 9.34
N CYS A 202 4.50 -3.47 10.66
CA CYS A 202 3.24 -3.76 11.33
C CYS A 202 2.98 -2.74 12.43
N PHE A 203 1.89 -1.98 12.33
CA PHE A 203 1.49 -0.99 13.35
C PHE A 203 0.57 -1.57 14.42
N GLY A 204 0.41 -2.88 14.42
CA GLY A 204 -0.47 -3.60 15.32
C GLY A 204 -1.57 -4.36 14.58
N MET A 205 -2.20 -5.29 15.30
CA MET A 205 -3.28 -6.13 14.76
C MET A 205 -4.61 -5.42 14.94
N GLY A 206 -5.04 -4.72 13.89
CA GLY A 206 -6.26 -3.92 13.90
C GLY A 206 -6.37 -3.02 12.68
N LEU A 207 -7.38 -2.14 12.69
CA LEU A 207 -7.59 -1.12 11.67
C LEU A 207 -8.06 0.20 12.31
N THR A 208 -8.05 1.27 11.51
CA THR A 208 -8.62 2.56 11.89
C THR A 208 -9.87 2.86 11.07
N LEU A 209 -10.89 3.40 11.71
CA LEU A 209 -12.13 3.81 11.05
C LEU A 209 -12.46 5.26 11.39
N ARG A 210 -12.45 6.10 10.36
CA ARG A 210 -12.87 7.51 10.40
C ARG A 210 -14.26 7.66 9.77
N GLU A 211 -14.81 8.84 9.86
CA GLU A 211 -15.99 9.21 9.09
C GLU A 211 -15.73 9.05 7.57
N GLY A 212 -16.66 8.48 6.86
CA GLY A 212 -16.57 8.14 5.45
C GLY A 212 -16.09 6.71 5.21
N ASN A 213 -14.89 6.34 5.66
CA ASN A 213 -14.44 4.96 5.49
C ASN A 213 -15.16 3.97 6.42
N ARG A 214 -15.61 4.40 7.61
CA ARG A 214 -16.40 3.58 8.54
C ARG A 214 -17.72 3.14 7.91
N GLU A 215 -18.45 4.07 7.33
CA GLU A 215 -19.74 3.81 6.69
C GLU A 215 -19.56 2.87 5.51
N TYR A 216 -18.54 3.10 4.71
CA TYR A 216 -18.19 2.22 3.59
C TYR A 216 -17.82 0.82 4.08
N PHE A 217 -16.92 0.70 5.06
CA PHE A 217 -16.50 -0.57 5.63
C PHE A 217 -17.70 -1.36 6.18
N TYR A 218 -18.58 -0.72 6.94
CA TYR A 218 -19.75 -1.37 7.50
C TYR A 218 -20.75 -1.81 6.42
N SER A 219 -20.91 -1.04 5.36
CA SER A 219 -21.74 -1.46 4.21
C SER A 219 -21.16 -2.69 3.50
N GLN A 220 -19.83 -2.80 3.43
CA GLN A 220 -19.17 -3.97 2.87
C GLN A 220 -19.26 -5.19 3.79
N LEU A 221 -19.20 -4.99 5.12
CA LEU A 221 -19.43 -6.08 6.08
C LEU A 221 -20.83 -6.67 5.94
N ASP A 222 -21.86 -5.84 5.84
CA ASP A 222 -23.25 -6.29 5.62
C ASP A 222 -23.38 -7.18 4.38
N ARG A 223 -22.65 -6.83 3.31
CA ARG A 223 -22.69 -7.56 2.05
C ARG A 223 -21.88 -8.85 2.05
N LEU A 224 -20.72 -8.86 2.69
CA LEU A 224 -19.70 -9.92 2.52
C LEU A 224 -19.58 -10.86 3.72
N PHE A 225 -19.97 -10.40 4.91
CA PHE A 225 -19.77 -11.10 6.19
C PHE A 225 -21.01 -10.94 7.07
N PRO A 226 -22.05 -11.78 6.89
CA PRO A 226 -23.28 -11.69 7.67
C PRO A 226 -23.03 -11.59 9.18
N HIS A 227 -23.74 -10.71 9.88
CA HIS A 227 -23.65 -10.44 11.33
C HIS A 227 -22.29 -9.86 11.81
N MET A 228 -21.34 -9.58 10.91
CA MET A 228 -20.05 -9.06 11.33
C MET A 228 -20.11 -7.58 11.72
N LYS A 229 -20.92 -6.78 11.04
CA LYS A 229 -21.13 -5.37 11.36
C LYS A 229 -21.66 -5.18 12.78
N GLU A 230 -22.68 -5.96 13.18
CA GLU A 230 -23.23 -5.91 14.54
C GLU A 230 -22.14 -6.25 15.56
N LYS A 231 -21.31 -7.26 15.28
CA LYS A 231 -20.19 -7.64 16.14
C LYS A 231 -19.19 -6.51 16.29
N TYR A 232 -18.85 -5.81 15.20
CA TYR A 232 -17.96 -4.64 15.26
C TYR A 232 -18.56 -3.50 16.08
N ILE A 233 -19.85 -3.18 15.87
CA ILE A 233 -20.55 -2.13 16.61
C ILE A 233 -20.61 -2.46 18.10
N CYS A 234 -20.99 -3.69 18.47
CA CYS A 234 -21.06 -4.12 19.87
C CYS A 234 -19.69 -4.11 20.54
N THR A 235 -18.61 -4.44 19.82
CA THR A 235 -17.27 -4.53 20.40
C THR A 235 -16.59 -3.17 20.51
N TYR A 236 -16.70 -2.34 19.48
CA TYR A 236 -15.89 -1.12 19.33
C TYR A 236 -16.68 0.19 19.38
N GLY A 237 -18.00 0.16 19.19
CA GLY A 237 -18.81 1.37 19.11
C GLY A 237 -18.28 2.34 18.06
N MET A 238 -17.96 3.56 18.49
CA MET A 238 -17.45 4.64 17.64
C MET A 238 -15.93 4.87 17.77
N GLN A 239 -15.20 3.92 18.35
CA GLN A 239 -13.75 4.04 18.49
C GLN A 239 -13.08 4.26 17.14
N TYR A 240 -12.01 5.07 17.13
CA TYR A 240 -11.20 5.32 15.95
C TYR A 240 -10.30 4.13 15.62
N GLN A 241 -9.60 3.61 16.61
CA GLN A 241 -8.69 2.47 16.48
C GLN A 241 -9.37 1.20 16.99
N LEU A 242 -9.47 0.22 16.14
CA LEU A 242 -10.10 -1.08 16.38
C LEU A 242 -9.01 -2.14 16.48
N SER A 243 -8.55 -2.42 17.68
CA SER A 243 -7.54 -3.47 17.92
C SER A 243 -8.20 -4.84 18.00
N SER A 244 -7.55 -5.85 17.42
CA SER A 244 -8.00 -7.25 17.57
C SER A 244 -8.00 -7.67 19.04
N PRO A 245 -9.01 -8.42 19.50
CA PRO A 245 -8.96 -9.07 20.82
C PRO A 245 -7.76 -10.00 20.99
N LYS A 246 -7.16 -10.45 19.89
CA LYS A 246 -5.96 -11.32 19.87
C LYS A 246 -4.66 -10.54 19.71
N HIS A 247 -4.70 -9.21 19.73
CA HIS A 247 -3.57 -8.32 19.41
C HIS A 247 -2.26 -8.75 20.06
N ASN A 248 -2.25 -8.91 21.38
CA ASN A 248 -1.01 -9.22 22.12
C ASN A 248 -0.39 -10.56 21.72
N GLY A 249 -1.21 -11.61 21.53
CA GLY A 249 -0.73 -12.92 21.11
C GLY A 249 -0.18 -12.89 19.67
N LEU A 250 -0.89 -12.24 18.76
CA LEU A 250 -0.47 -12.13 17.37
C LEU A 250 0.77 -11.23 17.20
N MET A 251 0.89 -10.15 17.97
CA MET A 251 2.11 -9.31 17.97
C MET A 251 3.32 -10.09 18.51
N LYS A 252 3.15 -10.86 19.59
CA LYS A 252 4.22 -11.72 20.09
C LYS A 252 4.66 -12.73 19.03
N LEU A 253 3.71 -13.37 18.35
CA LEU A 253 4.00 -14.30 17.27
C LEU A 253 4.74 -13.61 16.11
N PHE A 254 4.29 -12.42 15.71
CA PHE A 254 4.91 -11.61 14.67
C PHE A 254 6.38 -11.30 14.98
N HIS A 255 6.65 -10.76 16.18
CA HIS A 255 8.03 -10.45 16.61
C HIS A 255 8.90 -11.71 16.66
N GLN A 256 8.41 -12.80 17.23
CA GLN A 256 9.16 -14.05 17.33
C GLN A 256 9.58 -14.57 15.94
N ILE A 257 8.66 -14.62 14.97
CA ILE A 257 8.98 -15.11 13.62
C ILE A 257 9.98 -14.19 12.92
N CYS A 258 9.80 -12.88 13.04
CA CYS A 258 10.71 -11.92 12.42
C CYS A 258 12.12 -11.99 13.02
N GLU A 259 12.25 -12.10 14.35
CA GLU A 259 13.51 -12.28 15.05
C GLU A 259 14.22 -13.58 14.61
N ASP A 260 13.51 -14.71 14.65
CA ASP A 260 14.04 -16.03 14.27
C ASP A 260 14.50 -16.07 12.81
N SER A 261 13.88 -15.26 11.94
CA SER A 261 14.19 -15.20 10.51
C SER A 261 15.13 -14.07 10.12
N GLY A 262 15.50 -13.20 11.06
CA GLY A 262 16.36 -12.04 10.79
C GLY A 262 15.72 -10.96 9.91
N ILE A 263 14.38 -10.91 9.85
CA ILE A 263 13.63 -9.89 9.12
C ILE A 263 13.53 -8.62 9.97
N MET A 264 13.92 -7.49 9.41
CA MET A 264 13.77 -6.20 10.07
C MET A 264 12.28 -5.88 10.30
N HIS A 265 11.89 -5.56 11.53
CA HIS A 265 10.49 -5.39 11.89
C HIS A 265 10.22 -4.31 12.95
N ASP A 266 11.26 -3.68 13.47
CA ASP A 266 11.13 -2.56 14.39
C ASP A 266 11.00 -1.24 13.64
N ASN A 267 10.04 -0.41 14.08
CA ASN A 267 9.80 0.93 13.55
C ASN A 267 10.70 2.00 14.24
N SER A 268 11.77 1.58 14.93
CA SER A 268 12.69 2.47 15.65
C SER A 268 13.77 3.07 14.76
#